data_6baa2c71c80df96b60cf2215a9a91adc
#
_entry.id   6baa2c71c80df96b60cf2215a9a91adc
#
_cell.length_a   1.000
_cell.length_b   1.000
_cell.length_c   1.000
_cell.angle_alpha   90.00
_cell.angle_beta   90.00
_cell.angle_gamma   90.00
#
_symmetry.space_group_name_H-M   'P 1'
#
loop_
_entity.id
_entity.type
_entity.pdbx_description
1 polymer ?
#
loop_
_entity_poly.entity_id
_entity_poly.type
_entity_poly.pdbx_seq_one_letter_code
_entity_poly.pdbx_strand_id
1 'polypeptide(L)'
;MKFALVANPNHPQAVEKLELLLELVGDAELEEATAQLLGRKGKPLSELQGELLVALGGDGTLLYALSQLDVPIFGINTGQVGFLTETEFGDTLEADLERLKTGDYNVEKLQRLDVRINGLSIGQALNEAVIHTARVAKIQKFRIKIDDQIADEFRADGVIVATPTGSTSYAMSAGSPILHPTVGAHVMVPIAPYRIGSRPLVIPDNMELGIRLLNPQQSVIVLDGHDELAV
;
A
#
# COMPACT_ATOMS: atom_id res chain seq x y z
N MET A 1 -5.75 -18.51 18.76
CA MET A 1 -5.30 -17.64 17.63
C MET A 1 -3.78 -17.55 17.68
N LYS A 2 -3.12 -17.79 16.56
CA LYS A 2 -1.66 -17.70 16.44
C LYS A 2 -1.29 -16.35 15.84
N PHE A 3 -0.50 -15.56 16.56
CA PHE A 3 -0.05 -14.25 16.09
C PHE A 3 1.28 -14.33 15.34
N ALA A 4 1.46 -13.44 14.38
CA ALA A 4 2.75 -13.08 13.81
C ALA A 4 2.98 -11.59 14.04
N LEU A 5 4.24 -11.16 14.17
CA LEU A 5 4.59 -9.78 14.46
C LEU A 5 5.58 -9.24 13.43
N VAL A 6 5.32 -8.02 12.98
CA VAL A 6 6.26 -7.19 12.21
C VAL A 6 6.34 -5.81 12.85
N ALA A 7 7.54 -5.25 12.96
CA ALA A 7 7.75 -3.93 13.54
C ALA A 7 8.64 -3.07 12.66
N ASN A 8 8.41 -1.75 12.68
CA ASN A 8 9.32 -0.80 12.04
C ASN A 8 10.64 -0.72 12.83
N PRO A 9 11.76 -1.21 12.29
CA PRO A 9 13.03 -1.26 13.02
C PRO A 9 13.64 0.14 13.27
N ASN A 10 13.20 1.14 12.53
CA ASN A 10 13.72 2.52 12.64
C ASN A 10 13.00 3.36 13.71
N HIS A 11 11.96 2.83 14.37
CA HIS A 11 11.28 3.56 15.41
C HIS A 11 12.12 3.59 16.71
N PRO A 12 12.35 4.77 17.34
CA PRO A 12 13.25 4.90 18.51
C PRO A 12 12.91 4.00 19.70
N GLN A 13 11.64 3.66 19.87
CA GLN A 13 11.14 2.80 20.97
C GLN A 13 10.67 1.44 20.48
N ALA A 14 11.13 0.97 19.31
CA ALA A 14 10.65 -0.27 18.72
C ALA A 14 10.86 -1.46 19.66
N VAL A 15 12.04 -1.57 20.28
CA VAL A 15 12.40 -2.67 21.19
C VAL A 15 11.45 -2.71 22.39
N GLU A 16 11.34 -1.59 23.12
CA GLU A 16 10.51 -1.49 24.31
C GLU A 16 9.03 -1.85 24.03
N LYS A 17 8.49 -1.25 22.97
CA LYS A 17 7.10 -1.49 22.56
C LYS A 17 6.87 -2.93 22.10
N LEU A 18 7.85 -3.52 21.41
CA LEU A 18 7.77 -4.89 20.93
C LEU A 18 7.85 -5.91 22.09
N GLU A 19 8.65 -5.63 23.12
CA GLU A 19 8.71 -6.47 24.34
C GLU A 19 7.37 -6.47 25.06
N LEU A 20 6.78 -5.28 25.30
CA LEU A 20 5.45 -5.16 25.90
C LEU A 20 4.38 -5.85 25.05
N LEU A 21 4.43 -5.69 23.74
CA LEU A 21 3.47 -6.35 22.85
C LEU A 21 3.58 -7.87 22.94
N LEU A 22 4.79 -8.42 23.02
CA LEU A 22 5.01 -9.87 23.19
C LEU A 22 4.49 -10.38 24.54
N GLU A 23 4.59 -9.59 25.61
CA GLU A 23 3.98 -9.95 26.91
C GLU A 23 2.46 -10.04 26.79
N LEU A 24 1.84 -9.15 26.02
CA LEU A 24 0.38 -9.11 25.84
C LEU A 24 -0.14 -10.18 24.89
N VAL A 25 0.54 -10.43 23.76
CA VAL A 25 0.08 -11.42 22.77
C VAL A 25 0.50 -12.85 23.11
N GLY A 26 1.58 -13.04 23.89
CA GLY A 26 2.16 -14.33 24.22
C GLY A 26 3.07 -14.86 23.11
N ASP A 27 2.93 -16.16 22.79
CA ASP A 27 3.75 -16.81 21.76
C ASP A 27 3.35 -16.33 20.36
N ALA A 28 4.31 -15.75 19.64
CA ALA A 28 4.12 -15.21 18.31
C ALA A 28 5.33 -15.49 17.42
N GLU A 29 5.08 -15.69 16.12
CA GLU A 29 6.14 -15.73 15.12
C GLU A 29 6.63 -14.31 14.82
N LEU A 30 7.95 -14.13 14.73
CA LEU A 30 8.55 -12.83 14.42
C LEU A 30 9.11 -12.81 13.01
N GLU A 31 8.87 -11.72 12.32
CA GLU A 31 9.57 -11.40 11.08
C GLU A 31 11.08 -11.19 11.39
N GLU A 32 11.97 -11.44 10.40
CA GLU A 32 13.43 -11.44 10.58
C GLU A 32 13.98 -10.15 11.18
N ALA A 33 13.68 -8.98 10.60
CA ALA A 33 14.18 -7.69 11.09
C ALA A 33 13.59 -7.36 12.48
N THR A 34 12.34 -7.71 12.70
CA THR A 34 11.65 -7.60 13.98
C THR A 34 12.32 -8.45 15.06
N ALA A 35 12.64 -9.70 14.74
CA ALA A 35 13.34 -10.61 15.66
C ALA A 35 14.75 -10.13 16.00
N GLN A 36 15.47 -9.56 15.02
CA GLN A 36 16.82 -9.02 15.24
C GLN A 36 16.84 -7.90 16.27
N LEU A 37 15.79 -7.06 16.35
CA LEU A 37 15.67 -6.02 17.39
C LEU A 37 15.75 -6.59 18.81
N LEU A 38 15.26 -7.82 18.99
CA LEU A 38 15.23 -8.54 20.27
C LEU A 38 16.38 -9.56 20.46
N GLY A 39 17.32 -9.61 19.52
CA GLY A 39 18.38 -10.64 19.51
C GLY A 39 17.83 -12.06 19.36
N ARG A 40 16.66 -12.24 18.74
CA ARG A 40 15.99 -13.53 18.53
C ARG A 40 16.11 -13.98 17.05
N LYS A 41 15.74 -15.23 16.80
CA LYS A 41 15.61 -15.76 15.43
C LYS A 41 14.20 -15.48 14.93
N GLY A 42 14.10 -14.94 13.72
CA GLY A 42 12.85 -14.73 13.00
C GLY A 42 12.78 -15.56 11.72
N LYS A 43 11.72 -15.30 10.96
CA LYS A 43 11.46 -15.88 9.64
C LYS A 43 11.26 -14.77 8.61
N PRO A 44 11.55 -15.02 7.32
CA PRO A 44 11.08 -14.13 6.26
C PRO A 44 9.59 -13.88 6.41
N LEU A 45 9.16 -12.65 6.10
CA LEU A 45 7.75 -12.26 6.24
C LEU A 45 6.81 -13.23 5.50
N SER A 46 7.18 -13.65 4.28
CA SER A 46 6.43 -14.60 3.45
C SER A 46 6.31 -16.03 4.02
N GLU A 47 7.11 -16.38 5.03
CA GLU A 47 7.11 -17.70 5.68
C GLU A 47 6.37 -17.70 7.02
N LEU A 48 5.86 -16.56 7.47
CA LEU A 48 5.08 -16.49 8.71
C LEU A 48 3.73 -17.23 8.55
N GLN A 49 3.36 -17.94 9.61
CA GLN A 49 2.16 -18.80 9.65
C GLN A 49 1.16 -18.35 10.72
N GLY A 50 1.17 -17.06 11.07
CA GLY A 50 0.17 -16.48 11.97
C GLY A 50 -1.21 -16.44 11.32
N GLU A 51 -2.27 -16.65 12.11
CA GLU A 51 -3.65 -16.45 11.69
C GLU A 51 -3.99 -14.95 11.57
N LEU A 52 -3.26 -14.13 12.30
CA LEU A 52 -3.33 -12.67 12.32
C LEU A 52 -1.93 -12.09 12.47
N LEU A 53 -1.60 -11.12 11.62
CA LEU A 53 -0.36 -10.37 11.74
C LEU A 53 -0.62 -9.09 12.52
N VAL A 54 0.18 -8.82 13.53
CA VAL A 54 0.20 -7.54 14.26
C VAL A 54 1.38 -6.72 13.74
N ALA A 55 1.08 -5.57 13.17
CA ALA A 55 2.07 -4.65 12.61
C ALA A 55 2.28 -3.46 13.55
N LEU A 56 3.48 -3.33 14.11
CA LEU A 56 3.87 -2.24 15.00
C LEU A 56 4.62 -1.16 14.20
N GLY A 57 3.93 -0.08 13.86
CA GLY A 57 4.49 0.99 13.02
C GLY A 57 3.44 1.93 12.47
N GLY A 58 3.72 2.56 11.35
CA GLY A 58 2.74 3.34 10.58
C GLY A 58 2.31 2.62 9.31
N ASP A 59 1.60 3.34 8.43
CA ASP A 59 1.07 2.81 7.16
C ASP A 59 2.13 2.10 6.30
N GLY A 60 3.35 2.62 6.25
CA GLY A 60 4.44 1.97 5.50
C GLY A 60 4.79 0.56 6.00
N THR A 61 4.65 0.29 7.31
CA THR A 61 4.87 -1.06 7.87
C THR A 61 3.74 -2.01 7.45
N LEU A 62 2.50 -1.52 7.42
CA LEU A 62 1.36 -2.28 6.95
C LEU A 62 1.46 -2.56 5.44
N LEU A 63 1.82 -1.57 4.63
CA LEU A 63 2.03 -1.75 3.19
C LEU A 63 3.11 -2.80 2.90
N TYR A 64 4.24 -2.74 3.62
CA TYR A 64 5.29 -3.75 3.53
C TYR A 64 4.77 -5.15 3.86
N ALA A 65 3.99 -5.28 4.92
CA ALA A 65 3.41 -6.56 5.31
C ALA A 65 2.39 -7.07 4.27
N LEU A 66 1.50 -6.19 3.82
CA LEU A 66 0.47 -6.51 2.83
C LEU A 66 1.03 -6.82 1.44
N SER A 67 2.24 -6.36 1.11
CA SER A 67 2.89 -6.69 -0.17
C SER A 67 3.28 -8.17 -0.27
N GLN A 68 3.47 -8.87 0.86
CA GLN A 68 4.01 -10.23 0.91
C GLN A 68 3.06 -11.26 1.52
N LEU A 69 2.06 -10.81 2.30
CA LEU A 69 1.13 -11.68 3.01
C LEU A 69 -0.33 -11.37 2.64
N ASP A 70 -1.12 -12.42 2.59
CA ASP A 70 -2.58 -12.35 2.41
C ASP A 70 -3.29 -12.91 3.65
N VAL A 71 -3.03 -12.28 4.80
CA VAL A 71 -3.63 -12.60 6.10
C VAL A 71 -4.22 -11.33 6.71
N PRO A 72 -5.21 -11.43 7.62
CA PRO A 72 -5.67 -10.27 8.37
C PRO A 72 -4.52 -9.59 9.11
N ILE A 73 -4.47 -8.26 9.04
CA ILE A 73 -3.44 -7.45 9.71
C ILE A 73 -4.11 -6.50 10.68
N PHE A 74 -3.54 -6.40 11.87
CA PHE A 74 -3.91 -5.42 12.88
C PHE A 74 -2.75 -4.43 13.06
N GLY A 75 -2.98 -3.17 12.68
CA GLY A 75 -1.97 -2.12 12.73
C GLY A 75 -2.00 -1.35 14.04
N ILE A 76 -0.85 -1.30 14.73
CA ILE A 76 -0.65 -0.51 15.94
C ILE A 76 0.24 0.67 15.59
N ASN A 77 -0.31 1.88 15.65
CA ASN A 77 0.43 3.10 15.37
C ASN A 77 1.43 3.41 16.50
N THR A 78 2.65 3.75 16.10
CA THR A 78 3.71 4.13 17.05
C THR A 78 4.13 5.58 16.95
N GLY A 79 3.53 6.36 16.04
CA GLY A 79 3.91 7.74 15.74
C GLY A 79 2.74 8.63 15.34
N GLN A 80 2.82 9.22 14.17
CA GLN A 80 1.71 10.01 13.61
C GLN A 80 0.58 9.10 13.17
N VAL A 81 -0.66 9.51 13.42
CA VAL A 81 -1.87 8.78 12.99
C VAL A 81 -1.83 8.54 11.50
N GLY A 82 -1.94 7.27 11.10
CA GLY A 82 -2.07 6.84 9.72
C GLY A 82 -3.52 6.60 9.30
N PHE A 83 -3.71 6.19 8.06
CA PHE A 83 -5.03 5.82 7.52
C PHE A 83 -5.31 4.31 7.61
N LEU A 84 -4.26 3.49 7.82
CA LEU A 84 -4.35 2.03 7.82
C LEU A 84 -4.17 1.40 9.21
N THR A 85 -3.78 2.19 10.20
CA THR A 85 -3.61 1.69 11.58
C THR A 85 -4.91 1.80 12.35
N GLU A 86 -5.27 0.75 13.11
CA GLU A 86 -6.54 0.65 13.85
C GLU A 86 -6.47 1.23 15.25
N THR A 87 -5.31 1.17 15.89
CA THR A 87 -5.14 1.65 17.26
C THR A 87 -3.76 2.30 17.46
N GLU A 88 -3.63 3.05 18.54
CA GLU A 88 -2.35 3.59 18.99
C GLU A 88 -1.74 2.73 20.10
N PHE A 89 -0.43 2.79 20.20
CA PHE A 89 0.26 2.11 21.30
C PHE A 89 0.02 2.89 22.62
N GLY A 90 -0.94 2.45 23.43
CA GLY A 90 -1.38 3.14 24.64
C GLY A 90 -2.39 2.34 25.47
N ASP A 91 -3.18 3.05 26.26
CA ASP A 91 -4.07 2.49 27.32
C ASP A 91 -5.14 1.52 26.79
N THR A 92 -5.54 1.62 25.53
CA THR A 92 -6.58 0.75 24.94
C THR A 92 -6.03 -0.54 24.36
N LEU A 93 -4.71 -0.64 24.15
CA LEU A 93 -4.09 -1.72 23.41
C LEU A 93 -4.38 -3.11 24.01
N GLU A 94 -4.34 -3.24 25.33
CA GLU A 94 -4.60 -4.52 26.00
C GLU A 94 -6.05 -4.98 25.74
N ALA A 95 -7.01 -4.08 25.83
CA ALA A 95 -8.42 -4.37 25.55
C ALA A 95 -8.64 -4.76 24.08
N ASP A 96 -7.98 -4.07 23.15
CA ASP A 96 -8.06 -4.36 21.71
C ASP A 96 -7.47 -5.74 21.40
N LEU A 97 -6.33 -6.09 22.00
CA LEU A 97 -5.71 -7.40 21.82
C LEU A 97 -6.55 -8.54 22.42
N GLU A 98 -7.23 -8.32 23.55
CA GLU A 98 -8.16 -9.30 24.11
C GLU A 98 -9.38 -9.51 23.20
N ARG A 99 -9.91 -8.45 22.59
CA ARG A 99 -10.97 -8.59 21.57
C ARG A 99 -10.50 -9.40 20.38
N LEU A 100 -9.28 -9.18 19.90
CA LEU A 100 -8.70 -10.01 18.83
C LEU A 100 -8.62 -11.48 19.22
N LYS A 101 -8.13 -11.80 20.44
CA LYS A 101 -8.02 -13.18 20.93
C LYS A 101 -9.38 -13.88 21.05
N THR A 102 -10.41 -13.14 21.39
CA THR A 102 -11.79 -13.67 21.54
C THR A 102 -12.56 -13.72 20.22
N GLY A 103 -11.99 -13.18 19.13
CA GLY A 103 -12.65 -13.11 17.82
C GLY A 103 -13.70 -12.01 17.70
N ASP A 104 -13.69 -11.03 18.61
CA ASP A 104 -14.59 -9.85 18.59
C ASP A 104 -13.99 -8.74 17.72
N TYR A 105 -13.92 -8.97 16.41
CA TYR A 105 -13.44 -8.00 15.43
C TYR A 105 -14.08 -8.22 14.06
N ASN A 106 -14.03 -7.19 13.22
CA ASN A 106 -14.42 -7.26 11.83
C ASN A 106 -13.18 -7.16 10.94
N VAL A 107 -13.18 -7.89 9.82
CA VAL A 107 -12.13 -7.78 8.81
C VAL A 107 -12.62 -6.92 7.66
N GLU A 108 -11.95 -5.79 7.45
CA GLU A 108 -12.13 -4.96 6.27
C GLU A 108 -11.29 -5.51 5.11
N LYS A 109 -11.90 -5.62 3.92
CA LYS A 109 -11.20 -6.08 2.71
C LYS A 109 -10.81 -4.87 1.88
N LEU A 110 -9.51 -4.71 1.68
CA LEU A 110 -8.96 -3.65 0.85
C LEU A 110 -8.74 -4.13 -0.58
N GLN A 111 -9.03 -3.27 -1.54
CA GLN A 111 -8.74 -3.52 -2.96
C GLN A 111 -7.25 -3.45 -3.24
N ARG A 112 -6.79 -4.22 -4.24
CA ARG A 112 -5.44 -4.10 -4.81
C ARG A 112 -5.55 -3.91 -6.31
N LEU A 113 -4.61 -3.19 -6.89
CA LEU A 113 -4.39 -3.12 -8.33
C LEU A 113 -3.54 -4.33 -8.75
N ASP A 114 -3.98 -5.11 -9.73
CA ASP A 114 -3.13 -6.07 -10.44
C ASP A 114 -2.48 -5.37 -11.62
N VAL A 115 -1.19 -5.11 -11.54
CA VAL A 115 -0.45 -4.33 -12.53
C VAL A 115 0.23 -5.24 -13.54
N ARG A 116 -0.02 -4.97 -14.83
CA ARG A 116 0.49 -5.80 -15.93
C ARG A 116 1.21 -4.97 -16.99
N ILE A 117 2.30 -5.52 -17.53
CA ILE A 117 2.98 -5.00 -18.73
C ILE A 117 2.81 -6.01 -19.84
N ASN A 118 2.20 -5.58 -20.95
CA ASN A 118 1.94 -6.45 -22.11
C ASN A 118 1.26 -7.79 -21.74
N GLY A 119 0.34 -7.74 -20.78
CA GLY A 119 -0.42 -8.90 -20.30
C GLY A 119 0.27 -9.74 -19.21
N LEU A 120 1.54 -9.48 -18.88
CA LEU A 120 2.27 -10.18 -17.82
C LEU A 120 2.16 -9.40 -16.53
N SER A 121 1.70 -10.05 -15.44
CA SER A 121 1.64 -9.42 -14.10
C SER A 121 3.06 -9.12 -13.63
N ILE A 122 3.25 -7.89 -13.13
CA ILE A 122 4.52 -7.42 -12.56
C ILE A 122 4.42 -7.19 -11.04
N GLY A 123 3.21 -7.32 -10.49
CA GLY A 123 2.96 -7.16 -9.05
C GLY A 123 1.57 -6.60 -8.77
N GLN A 124 1.31 -6.41 -7.50
CA GLN A 124 0.09 -5.79 -6.99
C GLN A 124 0.43 -4.54 -6.18
N ALA A 125 -0.45 -3.56 -6.19
CA ALA A 125 -0.35 -2.37 -5.36
C ALA A 125 -1.60 -2.21 -4.50
N LEU A 126 -1.41 -1.89 -3.22
CA LEU A 126 -2.49 -1.57 -2.29
C LEU A 126 -2.87 -0.10 -2.39
N ASN A 127 -1.88 0.80 -2.49
CA ASN A 127 -2.13 2.22 -2.67
C ASN A 127 -2.18 2.58 -4.15
N GLU A 128 -1.04 2.58 -4.84
CA GLU A 128 -0.96 3.06 -6.20
C GLU A 128 0.13 2.42 -7.05
N ALA A 129 -0.11 2.39 -8.35
CA ALA A 129 0.89 2.19 -9.38
C ALA A 129 1.19 3.52 -10.07
N VAL A 130 2.45 3.89 -10.17
CA VAL A 130 2.91 5.13 -10.80
C VAL A 130 3.72 4.82 -12.05
N ILE A 131 3.37 5.42 -13.18
CA ILE A 131 4.23 5.46 -14.36
C ILE A 131 4.80 6.87 -14.48
N HIS A 132 6.11 7.01 -14.43
CA HIS A 132 6.78 8.31 -14.48
C HIS A 132 7.92 8.31 -15.50
N THR A 133 8.21 9.47 -16.10
CA THR A 133 9.41 9.63 -16.92
C THR A 133 10.67 9.49 -16.04
N ALA A 134 11.67 8.74 -16.51
CA ALA A 134 12.94 8.59 -15.80
C ALA A 134 13.82 9.85 -15.86
N ARG A 135 13.47 10.82 -16.71
CA ARG A 135 14.24 12.05 -16.92
C ARG A 135 13.41 13.28 -16.57
N VAL A 136 13.96 14.13 -15.69
CA VAL A 136 13.36 15.42 -15.35
C VAL A 136 13.19 16.29 -16.60
N ALA A 137 12.08 17.02 -16.67
CA ALA A 137 11.72 17.94 -17.77
C ALA A 137 11.55 17.25 -19.15
N LYS A 138 11.26 15.96 -19.18
CA LYS A 138 10.92 15.20 -20.39
C LYS A 138 9.49 14.68 -20.28
N ILE A 139 8.56 15.40 -20.93
CA ILE A 139 7.13 15.08 -20.94
C ILE A 139 6.88 13.85 -21.81
N GLN A 140 6.16 12.87 -21.27
CA GLN A 140 5.68 11.68 -21.97
C GLN A 140 4.27 11.91 -22.52
N LYS A 141 3.96 11.32 -23.68
CA LYS A 141 2.59 11.30 -24.19
C LYS A 141 1.91 9.98 -23.83
N PHE A 142 0.82 10.08 -23.08
CA PHE A 142 0.01 8.95 -22.62
C PHE A 142 -1.28 8.86 -23.43
N ARG A 143 -1.73 7.65 -23.71
CA ARG A 143 -3.09 7.30 -24.13
C ARG A 143 -3.72 6.46 -23.06
N ILE A 144 -4.86 6.89 -22.58
CA ILE A 144 -5.65 6.21 -21.57
C ILE A 144 -6.78 5.47 -22.27
N LYS A 145 -6.93 4.19 -21.95
CA LYS A 145 -8.05 3.36 -22.37
C LYS A 145 -8.82 2.90 -21.13
N ILE A 146 -10.13 2.85 -21.24
CA ILE A 146 -11.00 2.14 -20.30
C ILE A 146 -11.65 1.04 -21.09
N ASP A 147 -11.38 -0.21 -20.72
CA ASP A 147 -11.62 -1.38 -21.55
C ASP A 147 -10.99 -1.17 -22.95
N ASP A 148 -11.74 -1.31 -24.02
CA ASP A 148 -11.25 -1.11 -25.38
C ASP A 148 -11.39 0.32 -25.93
N GLN A 149 -11.96 1.25 -25.14
CA GLN A 149 -12.23 2.60 -25.62
C GLN A 149 -11.15 3.60 -25.17
N ILE A 150 -10.78 4.50 -26.08
CA ILE A 150 -9.87 5.62 -25.75
C ILE A 150 -10.65 6.63 -24.93
N ALA A 151 -10.26 6.82 -23.67
CA ALA A 151 -10.85 7.79 -22.76
C ALA A 151 -10.17 9.16 -22.85
N ASP A 152 -8.81 9.20 -22.94
CA ASP A 152 -8.06 10.46 -23.04
C ASP A 152 -6.69 10.27 -23.70
N GLU A 153 -6.13 11.37 -24.21
CA GLU A 153 -4.73 11.50 -24.62
C GLU A 153 -4.15 12.81 -24.10
N PHE A 154 -3.07 12.74 -23.36
CA PHE A 154 -2.42 13.93 -22.83
C PHE A 154 -0.89 13.76 -22.71
N ARG A 155 -0.21 14.87 -22.43
CA ARG A 155 1.21 14.92 -22.09
C ARG A 155 1.34 15.26 -20.61
N ALA A 156 2.18 14.50 -19.90
CA ALA A 156 2.42 14.65 -18.47
C ALA A 156 3.80 14.11 -18.10
N ASP A 157 4.27 14.39 -16.91
CA ASP A 157 5.47 13.77 -16.36
C ASP A 157 5.21 12.32 -15.97
N GLY A 158 3.96 12.00 -15.60
CA GLY A 158 3.55 10.66 -15.23
C GLY A 158 2.04 10.51 -15.08
N VAL A 159 1.65 9.31 -14.68
CA VAL A 159 0.27 8.92 -14.35
C VAL A 159 0.30 8.07 -13.09
N ILE A 160 -0.57 8.38 -12.15
CA ILE A 160 -0.85 7.56 -10.96
C ILE A 160 -2.17 6.83 -11.21
N VAL A 161 -2.20 5.55 -10.87
CA VAL A 161 -3.45 4.79 -10.71
C VAL A 161 -3.53 4.37 -9.26
N ALA A 162 -4.56 4.79 -8.55
CA ALA A 162 -4.69 4.53 -7.12
C ALA A 162 -6.00 3.81 -6.78
N THR A 163 -5.94 2.95 -5.79
CA THR A 163 -7.10 2.36 -5.12
C THR A 163 -7.82 3.41 -4.28
N PRO A 164 -8.99 3.12 -3.70
CA PRO A 164 -9.58 4.01 -2.69
C PRO A 164 -8.64 4.29 -1.53
N THR A 165 -7.93 3.29 -1.02
CA THR A 165 -6.91 3.46 0.03
C THR A 165 -5.79 4.40 -0.42
N GLY A 166 -5.24 4.19 -1.61
CA GLY A 166 -4.18 5.03 -2.18
C GLY A 166 -4.63 6.43 -2.58
N SER A 167 -5.95 6.70 -2.63
CA SER A 167 -6.46 8.04 -2.93
C SER A 167 -6.02 9.09 -1.90
N THR A 168 -5.65 8.68 -0.70
CA THR A 168 -5.12 9.52 0.39
C THR A 168 -3.58 9.55 0.45
N SER A 169 -2.89 8.81 -0.44
CA SER A 169 -1.42 8.73 -0.55
C SER A 169 -0.86 9.71 -1.60
N TYR A 170 0.02 9.25 -2.46
CA TYR A 170 0.64 10.11 -3.50
C TYR A 170 -0.39 10.68 -4.48
N ALA A 171 -1.46 9.94 -4.77
CA ALA A 171 -2.56 10.42 -5.61
C ALA A 171 -3.17 11.72 -5.08
N MET A 172 -3.35 11.86 -3.76
CA MET A 172 -3.86 13.07 -3.12
C MET A 172 -2.97 14.28 -3.42
N SER A 173 -1.65 14.12 -3.33
CA SER A 173 -0.69 15.18 -3.63
C SER A 173 -0.74 15.62 -5.10
N ALA A 174 -1.16 14.74 -6.01
CA ALA A 174 -1.37 15.04 -7.43
C ALA A 174 -2.77 15.55 -7.75
N GLY A 175 -3.63 15.79 -6.75
CA GLY A 175 -4.96 16.37 -6.90
C GLY A 175 -6.09 15.35 -7.10
N SER A 176 -5.92 14.13 -6.65
CA SER A 176 -6.99 13.13 -6.60
C SER A 176 -8.13 13.55 -5.67
N PRO A 177 -9.38 13.22 -6.00
CA PRO A 177 -10.42 13.16 -4.99
C PRO A 177 -10.11 12.04 -3.98
N ILE A 178 -10.50 12.24 -2.73
CA ILE A 178 -10.47 11.19 -1.71
C ILE A 178 -11.64 10.24 -1.98
N LEU A 179 -11.34 8.96 -2.13
CA LEU A 179 -12.33 7.90 -2.28
C LEU A 179 -12.54 7.21 -0.91
N HIS A 180 -13.80 6.96 -0.55
CA HIS A 180 -14.08 6.15 0.62
C HIS A 180 -13.60 4.70 0.38
N PRO A 181 -12.97 4.02 1.35
CA PRO A 181 -12.42 2.67 1.15
C PRO A 181 -13.41 1.63 0.60
N THR A 182 -14.71 1.79 0.88
CA THR A 182 -15.76 0.87 0.43
C THR A 182 -16.25 1.12 -1.00
N VAL A 183 -15.75 2.16 -1.68
CA VAL A 183 -16.15 2.46 -3.07
C VAL A 183 -15.44 1.49 -4.02
N GLY A 184 -16.22 0.75 -4.81
CA GLY A 184 -15.70 -0.12 -5.87
C GLY A 184 -15.19 0.68 -7.07
N ALA A 185 -14.06 1.34 -6.92
CA ALA A 185 -13.45 2.17 -7.97
C ALA A 185 -11.94 2.29 -7.79
N HIS A 186 -11.26 2.73 -8.84
CA HIS A 186 -9.90 3.24 -8.77
C HIS A 186 -9.84 4.62 -9.43
N VAL A 187 -8.81 5.39 -9.14
CA VAL A 187 -8.64 6.73 -9.72
C VAL A 187 -7.35 6.82 -10.51
N MET A 188 -7.45 7.36 -11.72
CA MET A 188 -6.30 7.73 -12.56
C MET A 188 -6.04 9.21 -12.43
N VAL A 189 -4.80 9.59 -12.11
CA VAL A 189 -4.39 10.98 -11.86
C VAL A 189 -3.17 11.33 -12.72
N PRO A 190 -3.24 12.34 -13.61
CA PRO A 190 -2.08 12.82 -14.33
C PRO A 190 -1.12 13.60 -13.42
N ILE A 191 0.19 13.36 -13.54
CA ILE A 191 1.22 14.11 -12.81
C ILE A 191 1.72 15.25 -13.70
N ALA A 192 1.63 16.50 -13.23
CA ALA A 192 2.06 17.70 -13.95
C ALA A 192 1.63 17.72 -15.43
N PRO A 193 0.33 17.57 -15.75
CA PRO A 193 -0.13 17.54 -17.13
C PRO A 193 0.10 18.88 -17.81
N TYR A 194 0.59 18.84 -19.07
CA TYR A 194 0.78 20.04 -19.88
C TYR A 194 -0.54 20.75 -20.21
N ARG A 195 -1.63 20.00 -20.28
CA ARG A 195 -2.97 20.51 -20.59
C ARG A 195 -3.69 20.83 -19.28
N ILE A 196 -4.06 22.09 -19.08
CA ILE A 196 -4.79 22.57 -17.90
C ILE A 196 -6.14 21.84 -17.69
N GLY A 197 -6.75 21.33 -18.77
CA GLY A 197 -8.03 20.60 -18.72
C GLY A 197 -7.94 19.13 -18.31
N SER A 198 -6.75 18.55 -18.22
CA SER A 198 -6.62 17.16 -17.74
C SER A 198 -7.03 17.05 -16.27
N ARG A 199 -7.91 16.11 -15.98
CA ARG A 199 -8.49 15.91 -14.65
C ARG A 199 -8.32 14.44 -14.21
N PRO A 200 -8.28 14.17 -12.91
CA PRO A 200 -8.42 12.81 -12.40
C PRO A 200 -9.71 12.15 -12.92
N LEU A 201 -9.63 10.87 -13.25
CA LEU A 201 -10.77 10.05 -13.66
C LEU A 201 -11.01 8.98 -12.61
N VAL A 202 -12.23 8.91 -12.08
CA VAL A 202 -12.67 7.81 -11.23
C VAL A 202 -13.31 6.76 -12.13
N ILE A 203 -12.86 5.52 -12.00
CA ILE A 203 -13.18 4.40 -12.89
C ILE A 203 -13.70 3.26 -12.04
N PRO A 204 -14.82 2.62 -12.38
CA PRO A 204 -15.30 1.43 -11.68
C PRO A 204 -14.23 0.33 -11.64
N ASP A 205 -14.15 -0.41 -10.53
CA ASP A 205 -13.14 -1.45 -10.30
C ASP A 205 -13.28 -2.69 -11.20
N ASN A 206 -14.44 -2.86 -11.81
CA ASN A 206 -14.72 -3.93 -12.77
C ASN A 206 -14.31 -3.58 -14.21
N MET A 207 -13.73 -2.38 -14.45
CA MET A 207 -13.22 -1.97 -15.75
C MET A 207 -11.69 -2.03 -15.79
N GLU A 208 -11.14 -2.44 -16.91
CA GLU A 208 -9.68 -2.45 -17.14
C GLU A 208 -9.20 -1.07 -17.56
N LEU A 209 -8.17 -0.56 -16.86
CA LEU A 209 -7.48 0.68 -17.24
C LEU A 209 -6.18 0.36 -17.97
N GLY A 210 -6.14 0.68 -19.26
CA GLY A 210 -4.95 0.55 -20.10
C GLY A 210 -4.22 1.88 -20.25
N ILE A 211 -2.91 1.88 -20.04
CA ILE A 211 -2.03 3.06 -20.23
C ILE A 211 -1.00 2.73 -21.30
N ARG A 212 -1.01 3.49 -22.41
CA ARG A 212 -0.07 3.33 -23.50
C ARG A 212 0.83 4.55 -23.65
N LEU A 213 2.15 4.32 -23.68
CA LEU A 213 3.14 5.34 -24.04
C LEU A 213 3.19 5.50 -25.57
N LEU A 214 2.87 6.69 -26.08
CA LEU A 214 2.82 6.95 -27.54
C LEU A 214 4.17 7.35 -28.13
N ASN A 215 5.01 8.03 -27.35
CA ASN A 215 6.39 8.35 -27.70
C ASN A 215 7.28 7.81 -26.60
N PRO A 216 7.59 6.50 -26.60
CA PRO A 216 8.27 5.87 -25.47
C PRO A 216 9.63 6.53 -25.25
N GLN A 217 9.83 6.96 -24.02
CA GLN A 217 11.08 7.42 -23.43
C GLN A 217 11.38 6.52 -22.24
N GLN A 218 12.59 6.56 -21.72
CA GLN A 218 12.88 5.85 -20.48
C GLN A 218 11.88 6.27 -19.40
N SER A 219 11.14 5.33 -18.90
CA SER A 219 10.12 5.49 -17.87
C SER A 219 10.31 4.45 -16.78
N VAL A 220 9.75 4.71 -15.63
CA VAL A 220 9.74 3.79 -14.50
C VAL A 220 8.32 3.53 -14.09
N ILE A 221 8.05 2.31 -13.64
CA ILE A 221 6.83 1.94 -12.93
C ILE A 221 7.20 1.69 -11.48
N VAL A 222 6.45 2.28 -10.55
CA VAL A 222 6.65 2.13 -9.11
C VAL A 222 5.35 1.64 -8.50
N LEU A 223 5.40 0.59 -7.70
CA LEU A 223 4.28 0.05 -6.94
C LEU A 223 4.44 0.39 -5.46
N ASP A 224 3.45 1.02 -4.86
CA ASP A 224 3.41 1.43 -3.44
C ASP A 224 4.70 2.10 -2.93
N GLY A 225 5.41 2.80 -3.82
CA GLY A 225 6.63 3.51 -3.50
C GLY A 225 7.88 2.64 -3.29
N HIS A 226 7.82 1.33 -3.54
CA HIS A 226 8.90 0.39 -3.22
C HIS A 226 9.49 -0.29 -4.46
N ASP A 227 8.66 -0.98 -5.24
CA ASP A 227 9.12 -1.77 -6.38
C ASP A 227 9.26 -0.89 -7.62
N GLU A 228 10.50 -0.61 -8.03
CA GLU A 228 10.79 0.20 -9.21
C GLU A 228 11.21 -0.68 -10.38
N LEU A 229 10.49 -0.60 -11.49
CA LEU A 229 10.77 -1.30 -12.73
C LEU A 229 11.01 -0.30 -13.87
N ALA A 230 12.17 -0.37 -14.52
CA ALA A 230 12.46 0.40 -15.73
C ALA A 230 11.68 -0.15 -16.93
N VAL A 231 11.04 0.71 -17.71
CA VAL A 231 10.23 0.38 -18.90
C VAL A 231 10.52 1.31 -20.08
#